data_f67c29331569e72bd6fb0e8a13d4ae80
#
_entry.id   f67c29331569e72bd6fb0e8a13d4ae80
#
_cell.length_a   1.000
_cell.length_b   1.000
_cell.length_c   1.000
_cell.angle_alpha   90.00
_cell.angle_beta   90.00
_cell.angle_gamma   90.00
#
_symmetry.space_group_name_H-M   'P 1'
#
loop_
_entity.id
_entity.type
_entity.pdbx_description
1 polymer ?
#
loop_
_entity_poly.entity_id
_entity_poly.type
_entity_poly.pdbx_seq_one_letter_code
_entity_poly.pdbx_strand_id
1 'polypeptide(L)'
;MVTPLLQIGGTLAVTAALIAWTGPSVRWVARQWKRRQQARHPVPQRRPLQVVAADVRRLGRQIALVPAGAPMARRRALAAAYDDVLIEAAELLDVPNELRSTPAGPIHEVERLRLLADLEEAGLAVQA
;
A
#
# COMPACT_ATOMS: atom_id res chain seq x y z
N MET A 1 -39.97 31.08 -11.32
CA MET A 1 -39.92 29.60 -11.30
C MET A 1 -38.65 29.01 -11.94
N VAL A 2 -37.52 29.69 -11.88
CA VAL A 2 -36.25 29.23 -12.53
C VAL A 2 -35.12 28.97 -11.52
N THR A 3 -35.38 29.25 -10.23
CA THR A 3 -34.37 29.15 -9.12
C THR A 3 -34.02 27.73 -8.66
N PRO A 4 -34.89 26.71 -8.69
CA PRO A 4 -34.52 25.37 -8.23
C PRO A 4 -33.63 24.59 -9.21
N LEU A 5 -33.71 24.87 -10.52
CA LEU A 5 -32.89 24.19 -11.53
C LEU A 5 -31.42 24.59 -11.52
N LEU A 6 -31.12 25.83 -11.11
CA LEU A 6 -29.75 26.34 -10.98
C LEU A 6 -29.04 25.78 -9.74
N GLN A 7 -29.78 25.49 -8.66
CA GLN A 7 -29.22 24.87 -7.44
C GLN A 7 -28.85 23.40 -7.65
N ILE A 8 -29.67 22.64 -8.39
CA ILE A 8 -29.40 21.22 -8.69
C ILE A 8 -28.19 21.08 -9.65
N GLY A 9 -28.07 21.98 -10.63
CA GLY A 9 -26.91 22.01 -11.53
C GLY A 9 -25.61 22.35 -10.81
N GLY A 10 -25.62 23.25 -9.84
CA GLY A 10 -24.45 23.64 -9.07
C GLY A 10 -23.93 22.54 -8.15
N THR A 11 -24.81 21.80 -7.48
CA THR A 11 -24.42 20.70 -6.59
C THR A 11 -23.87 19.50 -7.35
N LEU A 12 -24.42 19.18 -8.51
CA LEU A 12 -23.89 18.12 -9.38
C LEU A 12 -22.51 18.47 -9.96
N ALA A 13 -22.28 19.72 -10.32
CA ALA A 13 -20.97 20.18 -10.84
C ALA A 13 -19.88 20.13 -9.76
N VAL A 14 -20.19 20.50 -8.53
CA VAL A 14 -19.24 20.47 -7.40
C VAL A 14 -18.92 19.02 -7.01
N THR A 15 -19.90 18.11 -6.96
CA THR A 15 -19.65 16.68 -6.70
C THR A 15 -18.84 16.01 -7.81
N ALA A 16 -19.10 16.33 -9.06
CA ALA A 16 -18.32 15.82 -10.18
C ALA A 16 -16.87 16.34 -10.17
N ALA A 17 -16.65 17.58 -9.79
CA ALA A 17 -15.31 18.17 -9.66
C ALA A 17 -14.51 17.55 -8.49
N LEU A 18 -15.15 17.24 -7.35
CA LEU A 18 -14.52 16.55 -6.23
C LEU A 18 -14.14 15.10 -6.57
N ILE A 19 -14.98 14.39 -7.32
CA ILE A 19 -14.68 13.02 -7.76
C ILE A 19 -13.57 13.03 -8.83
N ALA A 20 -13.54 14.00 -9.72
CA ALA A 20 -12.50 14.15 -10.73
C ALA A 20 -11.13 14.51 -10.12
N TRP A 21 -11.11 15.20 -8.99
CA TRP A 21 -9.86 15.62 -8.33
C TRP A 21 -9.24 14.54 -7.45
N THR A 22 -10.02 13.60 -6.93
CA THR A 22 -9.50 12.45 -6.16
C THR A 22 -8.96 11.33 -7.03
N GLY A 23 -9.41 11.21 -8.29
CA GLY A 23 -8.96 10.19 -9.24
C GLY A 23 -7.49 10.31 -9.68
N PRO A 24 -6.96 11.50 -10.03
CA PRO A 24 -5.59 11.64 -10.50
C PRO A 24 -4.53 11.46 -9.42
N SER A 25 -4.80 11.82 -8.16
CA SER A 25 -3.84 11.69 -7.07
C SER A 25 -3.55 10.23 -6.70
N VAL A 26 -4.57 9.36 -6.70
CA VAL A 26 -4.39 7.91 -6.45
C VAL A 26 -3.68 7.24 -7.63
N ARG A 27 -4.00 7.64 -8.85
CA ARG A 27 -3.32 7.16 -10.07
C ARG A 27 -1.87 7.64 -10.15
N TRP A 28 -1.59 8.85 -9.67
CA TRP A 28 -0.23 9.40 -9.64
C TRP A 28 0.64 8.64 -8.64
N VAL A 29 0.15 8.36 -7.43
CA VAL A 29 0.86 7.57 -6.43
C VAL A 29 1.11 6.14 -6.94
N ALA A 30 0.11 5.49 -7.55
CA ALA A 30 0.27 4.16 -8.12
C ALA A 30 1.26 4.15 -9.31
N ARG A 31 1.25 5.19 -10.15
CA ARG A 31 2.21 5.36 -11.26
C ARG A 31 3.62 5.66 -10.75
N GLN A 32 3.75 6.48 -9.71
CA GLN A 32 5.04 6.78 -9.09
C GLN A 32 5.66 5.52 -8.49
N TRP A 33 4.85 4.66 -7.87
CA TRP A 33 5.28 3.36 -7.36
C TRP A 33 5.68 2.39 -8.49
N LYS A 34 4.84 2.29 -9.53
CA LYS A 34 5.18 1.48 -10.71
C LYS A 34 6.44 1.97 -11.42
N ARG A 35 6.62 3.28 -11.56
CA ARG A 35 7.83 3.86 -12.15
C ARG A 35 9.07 3.61 -11.28
N ARG A 36 8.95 3.65 -9.95
CA ARG A 36 10.03 3.29 -9.03
C ARG A 36 10.36 1.80 -9.07
N GLN A 37 9.38 0.93 -9.30
CA GLN A 37 9.62 -0.49 -9.52
C GLN A 37 10.21 -0.77 -10.90
N GLN A 38 9.80 -0.09 -11.95
CA GLN A 38 10.30 -0.27 -13.32
C GLN A 38 11.67 0.41 -13.56
N ALA A 39 11.97 1.51 -12.88
CA ALA A 39 13.29 2.14 -12.91
C ALA A 39 14.36 1.33 -12.15
N ARG A 40 14.00 0.20 -11.55
CA ARG A 40 14.87 -0.70 -10.77
C ARG A 40 15.36 -1.91 -11.57
N HIS A 41 15.46 -1.83 -12.90
CA HIS A 41 16.29 -2.73 -13.68
C HIS A 41 17.47 -1.95 -14.27
N PRO A 42 18.54 -1.79 -13.47
CA PRO A 42 19.79 -2.51 -13.71
C PRO A 42 20.38 -3.01 -12.39
N VAL A 43 20.74 -4.31 -12.38
CA VAL A 43 21.42 -5.01 -11.27
C VAL A 43 20.79 -4.77 -9.91
N PRO A 44 20.22 -5.78 -9.24
CA PRO A 44 19.57 -5.58 -7.95
C PRO A 44 20.63 -5.18 -6.90
N GLN A 45 20.88 -3.90 -6.74
CA GLN A 45 21.46 -3.40 -5.50
C GLN A 45 20.40 -3.66 -4.43
N ARG A 46 20.58 -4.77 -3.72
CA ARG A 46 19.76 -5.10 -2.55
C ARG A 46 19.79 -3.88 -1.64
N ARG A 47 18.62 -3.33 -1.35
CA ARG A 47 18.53 -2.20 -0.43
C ARG A 47 19.07 -2.63 0.94
N PRO A 48 19.75 -1.75 1.70
CA PRO A 48 20.17 -2.07 3.06
C PRO A 48 18.98 -2.52 3.91
N LEU A 49 19.15 -3.57 4.71
CA LEU A 49 18.08 -4.11 5.56
C LEU A 49 17.44 -3.04 6.46
N GLN A 50 18.24 -2.08 6.95
CA GLN A 50 17.75 -0.98 7.80
C GLN A 50 16.72 -0.09 7.07
N VAL A 51 16.90 0.13 5.78
CA VAL A 51 15.96 0.91 4.95
C VAL A 51 14.67 0.14 4.75
N VAL A 52 14.77 -1.17 4.47
CA VAL A 52 13.59 -2.04 4.33
C VAL A 52 12.84 -2.15 5.65
N ALA A 53 13.53 -2.34 6.77
CA ALA A 53 12.94 -2.36 8.10
C ALA A 53 12.21 -1.05 8.44
N ALA A 54 12.79 0.09 8.09
CA ALA A 54 12.14 1.40 8.27
C ALA A 54 10.86 1.53 7.42
N ASP A 55 10.87 1.01 6.19
CA ASP A 55 9.69 0.99 5.32
C ASP A 55 8.60 0.07 5.86
N VAL A 56 8.94 -1.12 6.38
CA VAL A 56 7.98 -2.03 7.04
C VAL A 56 7.27 -1.30 8.18
N ARG A 57 8.03 -0.68 9.10
CA ARG A 57 7.45 0.08 10.22
C ARG A 57 6.59 1.25 9.77
N ARG A 58 7.06 2.00 8.78
CA ARG A 58 6.32 3.16 8.23
C ARG A 58 4.99 2.74 7.63
N LEU A 59 4.99 1.71 6.79
CA LEU A 59 3.77 1.21 6.12
C LEU A 59 2.81 0.55 7.12
N GLY A 60 3.33 -0.20 8.10
CA GLY A 60 2.53 -0.77 9.18
C GLY A 60 1.78 0.32 9.96
N ARG A 61 2.46 1.41 10.34
CA ARG A 61 1.80 2.56 10.98
C ARG A 61 0.76 3.23 10.07
N GLN A 62 1.06 3.37 8.78
CA GLN A 62 0.09 3.96 7.83
C GLN A 62 -1.17 3.11 7.70
N ILE A 63 -1.04 1.78 7.70
CA ILE A 63 -2.19 0.85 7.66
C ILE A 63 -3.00 0.99 8.95
N ALA A 64 -2.35 1.00 10.12
CA ALA A 64 -3.01 1.14 11.42
C ALA A 64 -3.78 2.47 11.57
N LEU A 65 -3.28 3.54 10.93
CA LEU A 65 -3.87 4.88 10.99
C LEU A 65 -4.87 5.17 9.86
N VAL A 66 -5.14 4.21 8.97
CA VAL A 66 -6.11 4.42 7.89
C VAL A 66 -7.51 4.61 8.47
N PRO A 67 -8.18 5.75 8.20
CA PRO A 67 -9.54 5.99 8.68
C PRO A 67 -10.51 4.92 8.20
N ALA A 68 -11.52 4.60 9.03
CA ALA A 68 -12.55 3.60 8.68
C ALA A 68 -13.27 3.93 7.37
N GLY A 69 -13.46 5.22 7.05
CA GLY A 69 -14.08 5.70 5.81
C GLY A 69 -13.13 5.83 4.61
N ALA A 70 -11.87 5.41 4.71
CA ALA A 70 -10.95 5.51 3.58
C ALA A 70 -11.38 4.63 2.40
N PRO A 71 -11.22 5.10 1.15
CA PRO A 71 -11.55 4.34 -0.04
C PRO A 71 -10.86 2.98 -0.07
N MET A 72 -11.57 1.93 -0.48
CA MET A 72 -11.03 0.57 -0.59
C MET A 72 -9.79 0.48 -1.48
N ALA A 73 -9.74 1.30 -2.55
CA ALA A 73 -8.58 1.38 -3.42
C ALA A 73 -7.30 1.80 -2.66
N ARG A 74 -7.42 2.77 -1.74
CA ARG A 74 -6.30 3.21 -0.89
C ARG A 74 -5.85 2.12 0.07
N ARG A 75 -6.80 1.43 0.70
CA ARG A 75 -6.50 0.31 1.62
C ARG A 75 -5.77 -0.81 0.90
N ARG A 76 -6.27 -1.21 -0.27
CA ARG A 76 -5.64 -2.25 -1.10
C ARG A 76 -4.24 -1.86 -1.56
N ALA A 77 -4.06 -0.60 -1.96
CA ALA A 77 -2.75 -0.09 -2.39
C ALA A 77 -1.72 -0.11 -1.24
N LEU A 78 -2.13 0.29 -0.03
CA LEU A 78 -1.27 0.23 1.17
C LEU A 78 -0.95 -1.22 1.56
N ALA A 79 -1.92 -2.12 1.53
CA ALA A 79 -1.71 -3.53 1.83
C ALA A 79 -0.75 -4.17 0.83
N ALA A 80 -0.93 -3.93 -0.47
CA ALA A 80 -0.02 -4.44 -1.51
C ALA A 80 1.41 -3.89 -1.35
N ALA A 81 1.55 -2.59 -1.05
CA ALA A 81 2.85 -1.99 -0.80
C ALA A 81 3.55 -2.59 0.43
N TYR A 82 2.77 -2.91 1.47
CA TYR A 82 3.28 -3.56 2.67
C TYR A 82 3.74 -4.98 2.39
N ASP A 83 2.96 -5.76 1.64
CA ASP A 83 3.33 -7.11 1.22
C ASP A 83 4.63 -7.12 0.41
N ASP A 84 4.80 -6.19 -0.53
CA ASP A 84 6.02 -6.08 -1.34
C ASP A 84 7.27 -5.84 -0.47
N VAL A 85 7.16 -4.99 0.56
CA VAL A 85 8.28 -4.70 1.46
C VAL A 85 8.56 -5.86 2.42
N LEU A 86 7.52 -6.59 2.88
CA LEU A 86 7.69 -7.81 3.67
C LEU A 86 8.41 -8.90 2.88
N ILE A 87 8.04 -9.11 1.62
CA ILE A 87 8.71 -10.07 0.73
C ILE A 87 10.18 -9.66 0.52
N GLU A 88 10.46 -8.37 0.30
CA GLU A 88 11.84 -7.88 0.18
C GLU A 88 12.66 -8.13 1.46
N ALA A 89 12.06 -7.90 2.63
CA ALA A 89 12.70 -8.20 3.92
C ALA A 89 13.00 -9.70 4.08
N ALA A 90 12.05 -10.55 3.69
CA ALA A 90 12.21 -12.00 3.73
C ALA A 90 13.35 -12.47 2.80
N GLU A 91 13.43 -11.91 1.59
CA GLU A 91 14.52 -12.20 0.65
C GLU A 91 15.89 -11.75 1.18
N LEU A 92 15.96 -10.64 1.93
CA LEU A 92 17.20 -10.16 2.55
C LEU A 92 17.66 -11.00 3.74
N LEU A 93 16.73 -11.60 4.47
CA LEU A 93 16.98 -12.41 5.67
C LEU A 93 16.96 -13.92 5.39
N ASP A 94 16.79 -14.31 4.12
CA ASP A 94 16.62 -15.72 3.69
C ASP A 94 15.48 -16.44 4.44
N VAL A 95 14.40 -15.70 4.73
CA VAL A 95 13.18 -16.26 5.35
C VAL A 95 12.26 -16.78 4.25
N PRO A 96 11.91 -18.07 4.25
CA PRO A 96 10.98 -18.64 3.27
C PRO A 96 9.58 -18.06 3.46
N ASN A 97 8.91 -17.70 2.35
CA ASN A 97 7.53 -17.21 2.39
C ASN A 97 6.77 -17.58 1.12
N GLU A 98 5.45 -17.67 1.24
CA GLU A 98 4.53 -17.91 0.13
C GLU A 98 3.60 -16.74 -0.13
N LEU A 99 3.85 -15.57 0.45
CA LEU A 99 2.96 -14.41 0.38
C LEU A 99 2.70 -13.97 -1.06
N ARG A 100 3.72 -14.05 -1.93
CA ARG A 100 3.58 -13.69 -3.35
C ARG A 100 2.66 -14.63 -4.15
N SER A 101 2.65 -15.91 -3.79
CA SER A 101 1.86 -16.96 -4.47
C SER A 101 0.47 -17.14 -3.87
N THR A 102 0.23 -16.62 -2.67
CA THR A 102 -1.05 -16.76 -1.97
C THR A 102 -2.07 -15.76 -2.51
N PRO A 103 -3.25 -16.20 -2.97
CA PRO A 103 -4.28 -15.30 -3.48
C PRO A 103 -4.85 -14.42 -2.36
N ALA A 104 -5.26 -13.20 -2.71
CA ALA A 104 -5.86 -12.25 -1.78
C ALA A 104 -7.08 -12.85 -1.06
N GLY A 105 -7.12 -12.72 0.27
CA GLY A 105 -8.19 -13.25 1.10
C GLY A 105 -7.70 -13.61 2.50
N PRO A 106 -8.51 -14.36 3.27
CA PRO A 106 -8.17 -14.72 4.65
C PRO A 106 -6.85 -15.51 4.77
N ILE A 107 -6.58 -16.39 3.82
CA ILE A 107 -5.34 -17.18 3.80
C ILE A 107 -4.11 -16.27 3.60
N HIS A 108 -4.23 -15.27 2.75
CA HIS A 108 -3.19 -14.28 2.53
C HIS A 108 -2.87 -13.46 3.80
N GLU A 109 -3.90 -13.09 4.56
CA GLU A 109 -3.73 -12.40 5.84
C GLU A 109 -3.00 -13.28 6.87
N VAL A 110 -3.35 -14.56 6.94
CA VAL A 110 -2.68 -15.52 7.83
C VAL A 110 -1.21 -15.67 7.44
N GLU A 111 -0.92 -15.79 6.14
CA GLU A 111 0.46 -15.90 5.66
C GLU A 111 1.27 -14.64 5.93
N ARG A 112 0.64 -13.45 5.80
CA ARG A 112 1.27 -12.18 6.18
C ARG A 112 1.65 -12.14 7.66
N LEU A 113 0.74 -12.57 8.55
CA LEU A 113 1.00 -12.60 10.00
C LEU A 113 2.09 -13.61 10.34
N ARG A 114 2.11 -14.77 9.69
CA ARG A 114 3.17 -15.76 9.84
C ARG A 114 4.52 -15.19 9.42
N LEU A 115 4.57 -14.58 8.23
CA LEU A 115 5.80 -13.98 7.73
C LEU A 115 6.32 -12.88 8.66
N LEU A 116 5.42 -12.06 9.24
CA LEU A 116 5.81 -11.06 10.23
C LEU A 116 6.47 -11.69 11.45
N ALA A 117 5.91 -12.78 12.00
CA ALA A 117 6.49 -13.50 13.13
C ALA A 117 7.85 -14.09 12.78
N ASP A 118 7.99 -14.70 11.60
CA ASP A 118 9.25 -15.29 11.12
C ASP A 118 10.33 -14.20 10.92
N LEU A 119 9.95 -13.02 10.43
CA LEU A 119 10.85 -11.87 10.28
C LEU A 119 11.30 -11.29 11.63
N GLU A 120 10.41 -11.23 12.63
CA GLU A 120 10.74 -10.82 13.99
C GLU A 120 11.70 -11.81 14.64
N GLU A 121 11.49 -13.11 14.46
CA GLU A 121 12.40 -14.17 14.94
C GLU A 121 13.77 -14.09 14.24
N ALA A 122 13.80 -13.72 12.97
CA ALA A 122 15.03 -13.45 12.22
C ALA A 122 15.74 -12.14 12.63
N GLY A 123 15.19 -11.38 13.57
CA GLY A 123 15.80 -10.17 14.13
C GLY A 123 15.33 -8.85 13.48
N LEU A 124 14.29 -8.87 12.65
CA LEU A 124 13.70 -7.65 12.12
C LEU A 124 12.79 -7.01 13.18
N ALA A 125 13.16 -5.84 13.71
CA ALA A 125 12.28 -5.08 14.59
C ALA A 125 11.12 -4.48 13.78
N VAL A 126 9.96 -5.15 13.78
CA VAL A 126 8.76 -4.72 13.06
C VAL A 126 7.93 -3.73 13.89
N GLN A 127 7.97 -3.86 15.21
CA GLN A 127 7.24 -3.01 16.14
C GLN A 127 8.15 -1.88 16.67
N ALA A 128 7.68 -0.67 16.50
CA ALA A 128 8.22 0.54 17.14
C ALA A 128 7.10 1.55 17.35
#